data_d1a9491d9d48892f667e051d20932ffa
#
_entry.id   d1a9491d9d48892f667e051d20932ffa
#
_cell.length_a   1.000
_cell.length_b   1.000
_cell.length_c   1.000
_cell.angle_alpha   90.00
_cell.angle_beta   90.00
_cell.angle_gamma   90.00
#
_symmetry.space_group_name_H-M   'P 1'
#
loop_
_entity.id
_entity.type
_entity.pdbx_description
1 polymer ?
#
loop_
_entity_poly.entity_id
_entity_poly.type
_entity_poly.pdbx_seq_one_letter_code
_entity_poly.pdbx_strand_id
1 'polypeptide(L)'
;MRDPRAELAERIAGEVALSEEPGATLRKWREEFDVTQTRLAEELDVSSSVVSDYESGRRENPGIRVVSRVVEALLTVDERRGGDRVRQHARVLSAGFDSDVVHDLREYETTVPLRRFRRAVDAESVVAGRGDDIAGHTVINSVEAIKRLSSEEFYRLYGQSTNRALVFTNVTRGESPLVALRVVTPTPSAVVLHGIGREDLWEHAPALARADGVSLATTTLPLEELLETLREFP
;
A
#
# COMPACT_ATOMS: atom_id res chain seq x y z
N MET A 1 3.74 -6.82 22.70
CA MET A 1 3.76 -6.45 21.29
C MET A 1 3.95 -7.76 20.53
N ARG A 2 3.05 -8.13 19.63
CA ARG A 2 3.20 -9.34 18.83
C ARG A 2 4.35 -9.17 17.84
N ASP A 3 4.99 -10.27 17.48
CA ASP A 3 6.03 -10.26 16.45
C ASP A 3 5.40 -9.99 15.07
N PRO A 4 5.77 -8.90 14.38
CA PRO A 4 5.19 -8.55 13.07
C PRO A 4 5.35 -9.66 12.02
N ARG A 5 6.45 -10.42 12.10
CA ARG A 5 6.67 -11.57 11.23
C ARG A 5 5.63 -12.66 11.46
N ALA A 6 5.35 -12.97 12.73
CA ALA A 6 4.35 -13.96 13.09
C ALA A 6 2.94 -13.50 12.70
N GLU A 7 2.60 -12.23 12.90
CA GLU A 7 1.30 -11.68 12.47
C GLU A 7 1.11 -11.76 10.96
N LEU A 8 2.15 -11.41 10.18
CA LEU A 8 2.12 -11.52 8.73
C LEU A 8 2.01 -12.99 8.28
N ALA A 9 2.72 -13.91 8.95
CA ALA A 9 2.62 -15.34 8.68
C ALA A 9 1.19 -15.87 8.91
N GLU A 10 0.58 -15.52 10.04
CA GLU A 10 -0.80 -15.90 10.40
C GLU A 10 -1.80 -15.35 9.36
N ARG A 11 -1.61 -14.12 8.92
CA ARG A 11 -2.45 -13.49 7.89
C ARG A 11 -2.37 -14.22 6.56
N ILE A 12 -1.14 -14.44 6.03
CA ILE A 12 -0.95 -15.15 4.76
C ILE A 12 -1.57 -16.55 4.82
N ALA A 13 -1.27 -17.29 5.89
CA ALA A 13 -1.80 -18.63 6.08
C ALA A 13 -3.33 -18.64 6.17
N GLY A 14 -3.93 -17.70 6.87
CA GLY A 14 -5.38 -17.55 6.99
C GLY A 14 -6.04 -17.20 5.66
N GLU A 15 -5.50 -16.24 4.90
CA GLU A 15 -6.04 -15.90 3.58
C GLU A 15 -5.99 -17.10 2.62
N VAL A 16 -4.89 -17.84 2.58
CA VAL A 16 -4.79 -19.03 1.74
C VAL A 16 -5.75 -20.12 2.16
N ALA A 17 -5.86 -20.37 3.48
CA ALA A 17 -6.70 -21.45 4.01
C ALA A 17 -8.21 -21.18 3.85
N LEU A 18 -8.63 -19.91 3.82
CA LEU A 18 -10.02 -19.48 3.69
C LEU A 18 -10.41 -19.09 2.26
N SER A 19 -9.46 -19.11 1.34
CA SER A 19 -9.69 -18.76 -0.07
C SER A 19 -10.46 -19.88 -0.80
N GLU A 20 -11.38 -19.49 -1.69
CA GLU A 20 -12.00 -20.41 -2.65
C GLU A 20 -10.98 -20.87 -3.71
N GLU A 21 -9.94 -20.05 -3.98
CA GLU A 21 -8.86 -20.35 -4.92
C GLU A 21 -7.49 -20.25 -4.21
N PRO A 22 -7.11 -21.24 -3.36
CA PRO A 22 -5.87 -21.18 -2.58
C PRO A 22 -4.61 -21.00 -3.42
N GLY A 23 -4.58 -21.57 -4.64
CA GLY A 23 -3.46 -21.45 -5.57
C GLY A 23 -3.27 -20.02 -6.06
N ALA A 24 -4.35 -19.34 -6.45
CA ALA A 24 -4.32 -17.94 -6.86
C ALA A 24 -3.88 -17.03 -5.69
N THR A 25 -4.33 -17.34 -4.48
CA THR A 25 -3.91 -16.61 -3.26
C THR A 25 -2.43 -16.82 -2.94
N LEU A 26 -1.89 -18.03 -3.10
CA LEU A 26 -0.46 -18.28 -2.96
C LEU A 26 0.36 -17.49 -4.00
N ARG A 27 -0.10 -17.47 -5.25
CA ARG A 27 0.52 -16.67 -6.30
C ARG A 27 0.51 -15.19 -5.97
N LYS A 28 -0.63 -14.63 -5.54
CA LYS A 28 -0.76 -13.23 -5.08
C LYS A 28 0.33 -12.91 -4.05
N TRP A 29 0.46 -13.70 -3.01
CA TRP A 29 1.45 -13.47 -1.96
C TRP A 29 2.88 -13.61 -2.43
N ARG A 30 3.18 -14.58 -3.30
CA ARG A 30 4.52 -14.69 -3.90
C ARG A 30 4.89 -13.44 -4.71
N GLU A 31 3.96 -12.95 -5.52
CA GLU A 31 4.13 -11.71 -6.29
C GLU A 31 4.26 -10.49 -5.37
N GLU A 32 3.47 -10.41 -4.31
CA GLU A 32 3.56 -9.37 -3.27
C GLU A 32 4.96 -9.32 -2.62
N PHE A 33 5.61 -10.46 -2.44
CA PHE A 33 6.99 -10.55 -1.95
C PHE A 33 8.05 -10.38 -3.04
N ASP A 34 7.65 -10.11 -4.28
CA ASP A 34 8.55 -10.04 -5.44
C ASP A 34 9.45 -11.27 -5.55
N VAL A 35 8.87 -12.46 -5.39
CA VAL A 35 9.56 -13.74 -5.47
C VAL A 35 9.13 -14.47 -6.74
N THR A 36 10.11 -14.86 -7.58
CA THR A 36 9.82 -15.69 -8.77
C THR A 36 9.44 -17.13 -8.38
N GLN A 37 8.67 -17.82 -9.22
CA GLN A 37 8.37 -19.26 -9.00
C GLN A 37 9.62 -20.09 -8.84
N THR A 38 10.67 -19.80 -9.61
CA THR A 38 11.96 -20.49 -9.51
C THR A 38 12.60 -20.26 -8.15
N ARG A 39 12.63 -19.02 -7.68
CA ARG A 39 13.21 -18.69 -6.37
C ARG A 39 12.45 -19.32 -5.21
N LEU A 40 11.12 -19.33 -5.28
CA LEU A 40 10.30 -20.02 -4.29
C LEU A 40 10.53 -21.53 -4.32
N ALA A 41 10.64 -22.13 -5.50
CA ALA A 41 10.90 -23.54 -5.66
C ALA A 41 12.26 -23.95 -5.07
N GLU A 42 13.32 -23.15 -5.27
CA GLU A 42 14.62 -23.33 -4.63
C GLU A 42 14.52 -23.34 -3.11
N GLU A 43 13.78 -22.38 -2.52
CA GLU A 43 13.63 -22.28 -1.06
C GLU A 43 12.82 -23.44 -0.48
N LEU A 44 11.90 -24.00 -1.26
CA LEU A 44 11.07 -25.14 -0.88
C LEU A 44 11.73 -26.51 -1.16
N ASP A 45 12.89 -26.53 -1.84
CA ASP A 45 13.54 -27.74 -2.34
C ASP A 45 12.60 -28.59 -3.23
N VAL A 46 11.98 -27.93 -4.21
CA VAL A 46 11.09 -28.55 -5.21
C VAL A 46 11.38 -27.99 -6.60
N SER A 47 10.79 -28.57 -7.64
CA SER A 47 10.87 -27.98 -8.99
C SER A 47 9.89 -26.82 -9.16
N SER A 48 10.21 -25.86 -10.03
CA SER A 48 9.32 -24.73 -10.36
C SER A 48 7.95 -25.17 -10.90
N SER A 49 7.88 -26.35 -11.56
CA SER A 49 6.63 -26.94 -12.01
C SER A 49 5.69 -27.30 -10.86
N VAL A 50 6.23 -27.70 -9.70
CA VAL A 50 5.42 -27.98 -8.50
C VAL A 50 4.79 -26.70 -7.96
N VAL A 51 5.52 -25.59 -7.93
CA VAL A 51 4.99 -24.27 -7.54
C VAL A 51 3.92 -23.84 -8.52
N SER A 52 4.19 -23.93 -9.82
CA SER A 52 3.23 -23.60 -10.88
C SER A 52 1.95 -24.45 -10.79
N ASP A 53 2.05 -25.73 -10.44
CA ASP A 53 0.89 -26.62 -10.29
C ASP A 53 -0.01 -26.22 -9.10
N TYR A 54 0.58 -25.75 -7.99
CA TYR A 54 -0.20 -25.19 -6.89
C TYR A 54 -0.86 -23.87 -7.27
N GLU A 55 -0.10 -22.94 -7.86
CA GLU A 55 -0.61 -21.60 -8.21
C GLU A 55 -1.68 -21.63 -9.32
N SER A 56 -1.62 -22.60 -10.23
CA SER A 56 -2.61 -22.77 -11.30
C SER A 56 -3.85 -23.56 -10.88
N GLY A 57 -3.90 -24.06 -9.66
CA GLY A 57 -5.01 -24.90 -9.18
C GLY A 57 -5.00 -26.34 -9.75
N ARG A 58 -3.97 -26.76 -10.50
CA ARG A 58 -3.85 -28.16 -10.94
C ARG A 58 -3.72 -29.11 -9.74
N ARG A 59 -3.19 -28.62 -8.63
CA ARG A 59 -3.27 -29.25 -7.33
C ARG A 59 -4.25 -28.47 -6.48
N GLU A 60 -5.50 -28.93 -6.44
CA GLU A 60 -6.64 -28.19 -5.92
C GLU A 60 -6.52 -27.79 -4.45
N ASN A 61 -5.86 -28.59 -3.61
CA ASN A 61 -5.76 -28.32 -2.17
C ASN A 61 -4.31 -28.45 -1.67
N PRO A 62 -3.57 -27.33 -1.56
CA PRO A 62 -2.33 -27.35 -0.83
C PRO A 62 -2.62 -27.67 0.64
N GLY A 63 -2.15 -28.84 1.12
CA GLY A 63 -2.29 -29.18 2.53
C GLY A 63 -1.61 -28.15 3.43
N ILE A 64 -2.08 -28.03 4.68
CA ILE A 64 -1.58 -27.02 5.64
C ILE A 64 -0.04 -26.98 5.76
N ARG A 65 0.63 -28.11 5.61
CA ARG A 65 2.10 -28.16 5.63
C ARG A 65 2.73 -27.47 4.41
N VAL A 66 2.08 -27.53 3.24
CA VAL A 66 2.56 -26.83 2.04
C VAL A 66 2.38 -25.35 2.23
N VAL A 67 1.22 -24.90 2.70
CA VAL A 67 0.93 -23.50 3.01
C VAL A 67 1.97 -22.96 4.01
N SER A 68 2.19 -23.65 5.13
CA SER A 68 3.17 -23.26 6.15
C SER A 68 4.59 -23.12 5.57
N ARG A 69 5.02 -24.07 4.73
CA ARG A 69 6.34 -24.01 4.09
C ARG A 69 6.47 -22.86 3.11
N VAL A 70 5.43 -22.58 2.32
CA VAL A 70 5.42 -21.44 1.38
C VAL A 70 5.49 -20.13 2.15
N VAL A 71 4.68 -19.95 3.19
CA VAL A 71 4.70 -18.76 4.05
C VAL A 71 6.10 -18.53 4.63
N GLU A 72 6.67 -19.58 5.23
CA GLU A 72 8.00 -19.50 5.82
C GLU A 72 9.10 -19.19 4.79
N ALA A 73 9.00 -19.75 3.58
CA ALA A 73 9.91 -19.47 2.49
C ALA A 73 9.85 -18.01 2.04
N LEU A 74 8.65 -17.44 1.88
CA LEU A 74 8.47 -16.03 1.50
C LEU A 74 9.06 -15.09 2.54
N LEU A 75 8.77 -15.31 3.82
CA LEU A 75 9.31 -14.50 4.91
C LEU A 75 10.84 -14.61 5.02
N THR A 76 11.39 -15.80 4.84
CA THR A 76 12.84 -16.02 4.85
C THR A 76 13.53 -15.31 3.68
N VAL A 77 12.92 -15.32 2.50
CA VAL A 77 13.47 -14.58 1.34
C VAL A 77 13.45 -13.08 1.60
N ASP A 78 12.35 -12.55 2.16
CA ASP A 78 12.25 -11.14 2.53
C ASP A 78 13.31 -10.75 3.56
N GLU A 79 13.49 -11.54 4.62
CA GLU A 79 14.50 -11.29 5.67
C GLU A 79 15.93 -11.24 5.09
N ARG A 80 16.27 -12.14 4.18
CA ARG A 80 17.59 -12.14 3.51
C ARG A 80 17.81 -10.94 2.60
N ARG A 81 16.72 -10.32 2.11
CA ARG A 81 16.73 -9.10 1.31
C ARG A 81 16.67 -7.83 2.16
N GLY A 82 16.58 -7.96 3.48
CA GLY A 82 16.52 -6.85 4.41
C GLY A 82 15.21 -6.73 5.18
N GLY A 83 14.17 -7.53 4.90
CA GLY A 83 12.92 -7.59 5.67
C GLY A 83 11.95 -6.42 5.41
N ASP A 84 11.95 -5.86 4.21
CA ASP A 84 11.15 -4.67 3.89
C ASP A 84 9.64 -4.92 3.94
N ARG A 85 9.19 -6.09 3.48
CA ARG A 85 7.76 -6.46 3.50
C ARG A 85 7.24 -6.64 4.92
N VAL A 86 7.99 -7.35 5.75
CA VAL A 86 7.66 -7.52 7.17
C VAL A 86 7.62 -6.16 7.86
N ARG A 87 8.60 -5.27 7.62
CA ARG A 87 8.61 -3.92 8.20
C ARG A 87 7.45 -3.05 7.72
N GLN A 88 7.10 -3.10 6.44
CA GLN A 88 5.95 -2.37 5.88
C GLN A 88 4.66 -2.83 6.56
N HIS A 89 4.44 -4.14 6.64
CA HIS A 89 3.29 -4.72 7.31
C HIS A 89 3.23 -4.30 8.79
N ALA A 90 4.37 -4.35 9.49
CA ALA A 90 4.47 -3.91 10.87
C ALA A 90 4.08 -2.44 11.07
N ARG A 91 4.48 -1.55 10.15
CA ARG A 91 4.11 -0.13 10.22
C ARG A 91 2.60 0.07 10.08
N VAL A 92 1.99 -0.60 9.11
CA VAL A 92 0.54 -0.51 8.86
C VAL A 92 -0.25 -1.06 10.05
N LEU A 93 0.11 -2.22 10.57
CA LEU A 93 -0.53 -2.81 11.74
C LEU A 93 -0.33 -1.99 13.02
N SER A 94 0.88 -1.48 13.26
CA SER A 94 1.14 -0.65 14.45
C SER A 94 0.35 0.66 14.43
N ALA A 95 0.01 1.15 13.24
CA ALA A 95 -0.91 2.28 13.08
C ALA A 95 -2.39 1.87 13.25
N GLY A 96 -2.69 0.58 13.41
CA GLY A 96 -4.02 0.05 13.63
C GLY A 96 -4.86 -0.09 12.36
N PHE A 97 -4.22 -0.20 11.19
CA PHE A 97 -4.90 -0.38 9.91
C PHE A 97 -4.82 -1.81 9.38
N ASP A 98 -5.82 -2.16 8.61
CA ASP A 98 -5.78 -3.31 7.70
C ASP A 98 -5.01 -2.94 6.43
N SER A 99 -4.17 -3.82 5.91
CA SER A 99 -3.41 -3.58 4.68
C SER A 99 -4.29 -3.45 3.43
N ASP A 100 -5.56 -3.88 3.49
CA ASP A 100 -6.54 -3.64 2.43
C ASP A 100 -6.98 -2.17 2.39
N VAL A 101 -6.86 -1.46 3.53
CA VAL A 101 -7.21 -0.04 3.67
C VAL A 101 -5.99 0.85 3.45
N VAL A 102 -4.86 0.48 4.04
CA VAL A 102 -3.60 1.23 3.94
C VAL A 102 -2.53 0.35 3.33
N HIS A 103 -2.05 0.70 2.15
CA HIS A 103 -1.01 -0.05 1.45
C HIS A 103 0.40 0.26 1.99
N ASP A 104 0.65 1.51 2.35
CA ASP A 104 1.89 1.93 3.01
C ASP A 104 1.66 3.16 3.90
N LEU A 105 2.39 3.23 5.00
CA LEU A 105 2.46 4.37 5.90
C LEU A 105 3.89 4.54 6.37
N ARG A 106 4.49 5.69 6.09
CA ARG A 106 5.88 5.93 6.43
C ARG A 106 6.11 7.32 7.01
N GLU A 107 6.89 7.39 8.07
CA GLU A 107 7.47 8.63 8.59
C GLU A 107 8.88 8.78 8.03
N TYR A 108 9.29 10.00 7.70
CA TYR A 108 10.64 10.29 7.25
C TYR A 108 11.48 10.78 8.43
N GLU A 109 12.77 10.47 8.44
CA GLU A 109 13.69 10.96 9.45
C GLU A 109 13.86 12.48 9.39
N THR A 110 13.77 13.03 8.19
CA THR A 110 13.80 14.48 7.92
C THR A 110 12.73 14.85 6.91
N THR A 111 12.29 16.10 6.89
CA THR A 111 11.35 16.57 5.87
C THR A 111 11.95 16.49 4.47
N VAL A 112 11.11 16.19 3.50
CA VAL A 112 11.49 16.05 2.09
C VAL A 112 10.70 17.06 1.26
N PRO A 113 11.32 17.77 0.32
CA PRO A 113 10.61 18.66 -0.59
C PRO A 113 9.50 17.93 -1.35
N LEU A 114 8.29 18.47 -1.31
CA LEU A 114 7.13 17.89 -1.97
C LEU A 114 7.34 17.70 -3.48
N ARG A 115 8.13 18.57 -4.12
CA ARG A 115 8.51 18.41 -5.53
C ARG A 115 9.33 17.15 -5.79
N ARG A 116 10.17 16.72 -4.81
CA ARG A 116 10.95 15.47 -4.90
C ARG A 116 10.01 14.27 -4.81
N PHE A 117 9.07 14.29 -3.84
CA PHE A 117 8.05 13.26 -3.70
C PHE A 117 7.21 13.12 -4.99
N ARG A 118 6.65 14.23 -5.51
CA ARG A 118 5.86 14.20 -6.73
C ARG A 118 6.63 13.63 -7.93
N ARG A 119 7.90 13.99 -8.06
CA ARG A 119 8.74 13.43 -9.13
C ARG A 119 8.96 11.93 -8.97
N ALA A 120 9.16 11.45 -7.75
CA ALA A 120 9.37 10.03 -7.48
C ALA A 120 8.13 9.20 -7.87
N VAL A 121 6.92 9.69 -7.59
CA VAL A 121 5.67 8.99 -7.93
C VAL A 121 5.05 9.45 -9.27
N ASP A 122 5.84 10.08 -10.13
CA ASP A 122 5.42 10.62 -11.44
C ASP A 122 4.08 11.38 -11.38
N ALA A 123 3.95 12.26 -10.37
CA ALA A 123 2.71 12.98 -10.15
C ALA A 123 2.71 14.37 -10.80
N GLU A 124 1.71 14.61 -11.65
CA GLU A 124 1.44 15.91 -12.26
C GLU A 124 0.75 16.83 -11.25
N SER A 125 1.31 18.03 -11.09
CA SER A 125 0.77 19.06 -10.18
C SER A 125 -0.49 19.70 -10.75
N VAL A 126 -1.58 19.66 -9.99
CA VAL A 126 -2.84 20.34 -10.31
C VAL A 126 -2.95 21.67 -9.58
N VAL A 127 -2.66 21.67 -8.27
CA VAL A 127 -2.69 22.86 -7.40
C VAL A 127 -1.47 22.86 -6.51
N ALA A 128 -0.78 24.00 -6.41
CA ALA A 128 0.20 24.24 -5.36
C ALA A 128 -0.51 24.67 -4.07
N GLY A 129 -0.24 23.96 -2.97
CA GLY A 129 -0.73 24.30 -1.64
C GLY A 129 0.20 25.22 -0.86
N ARG A 130 0.01 25.26 0.46
CA ARG A 130 0.80 26.12 1.36
C ARG A 130 2.12 25.48 1.81
N GLY A 131 2.23 24.16 1.78
CA GLY A 131 3.40 23.42 2.24
C GLY A 131 4.30 23.01 1.09
N ASP A 132 5.61 23.22 1.25
CA ASP A 132 6.62 22.84 0.27
C ASP A 132 7.34 21.52 0.62
N ASP A 133 7.23 21.07 1.87
CA ASP A 133 7.87 19.88 2.40
C ASP A 133 6.85 18.93 3.02
N ILE A 134 7.23 17.66 3.14
CA ILE A 134 6.46 16.62 3.85
C ILE A 134 7.37 15.83 4.77
N ALA A 135 6.81 15.36 5.90
CA ALA A 135 7.48 14.53 6.90
C ALA A 135 7.13 13.04 6.77
N GLY A 136 6.30 12.67 5.82
CA GLY A 136 5.88 11.29 5.60
C GLY A 136 4.85 11.16 4.50
N HIS A 137 4.45 9.92 4.23
CA HIS A 137 3.33 9.62 3.32
C HIS A 137 2.44 8.51 3.85
N THR A 138 1.21 8.44 3.32
CA THR A 138 0.29 7.31 3.50
C THR A 138 -0.35 6.99 2.16
N VAL A 139 -0.30 5.73 1.74
CA VAL A 139 -0.98 5.23 0.54
C VAL A 139 -2.23 4.49 0.95
N ILE A 140 -3.39 4.95 0.48
CA ILE A 140 -4.70 4.62 1.00
C ILE A 140 -5.59 4.08 -0.11
N ASN A 141 -6.22 2.93 0.10
CA ASN A 141 -7.33 2.50 -0.73
C ASN A 141 -8.56 3.34 -0.41
N SER A 142 -8.90 4.27 -1.30
CA SER A 142 -9.98 5.24 -1.09
C SER A 142 -11.32 4.56 -0.79
N VAL A 143 -11.65 3.50 -1.52
CA VAL A 143 -12.94 2.79 -1.39
C VAL A 143 -13.01 2.04 -0.07
N GLU A 144 -11.95 1.31 0.29
CA GLU A 144 -11.93 0.55 1.54
C GLU A 144 -11.84 1.47 2.76
N ALA A 145 -11.14 2.59 2.67
CA ALA A 145 -11.10 3.60 3.73
C ALA A 145 -12.50 4.14 4.03
N ILE A 146 -13.28 4.50 2.99
CA ILE A 146 -14.65 5.01 3.16
C ILE A 146 -15.58 3.95 3.78
N LYS A 147 -15.41 2.68 3.38
CA LYS A 147 -16.26 1.59 3.88
C LYS A 147 -15.98 1.17 5.32
N ARG A 148 -14.72 1.25 5.75
CA ARG A 148 -14.26 0.60 6.98
C ARG A 148 -13.82 1.55 8.07
N LEU A 149 -13.34 2.77 7.73
CA LEU A 149 -12.82 3.69 8.73
C LEU A 149 -13.90 4.58 9.30
N SER A 150 -13.97 4.64 10.61
CA SER A 150 -14.67 5.71 11.35
C SER A 150 -13.92 7.04 11.18
N SER A 151 -14.54 8.15 11.55
CA SER A 151 -13.90 9.48 11.51
C SER A 151 -12.64 9.53 12.40
N GLU A 152 -12.63 8.83 13.54
CA GLU A 152 -11.49 8.75 14.43
C GLU A 152 -10.35 7.92 13.83
N GLU A 153 -10.66 6.81 13.18
CA GLU A 153 -9.68 5.99 12.48
C GLU A 153 -9.12 6.70 11.25
N PHE A 154 -9.95 7.46 10.54
CA PHE A 154 -9.49 8.27 9.41
C PHE A 154 -8.41 9.28 9.83
N TYR A 155 -8.52 9.82 11.06
CA TYR A 155 -7.50 10.70 11.63
C TYR A 155 -6.13 10.03 11.75
N ARG A 156 -6.08 8.74 12.04
CA ARG A 156 -4.82 7.97 12.15
C ARG A 156 -4.06 7.82 10.83
N LEU A 157 -4.73 8.06 9.67
CA LEU A 157 -4.07 8.09 8.36
C LEU A 157 -2.96 9.15 8.27
N TYR A 158 -3.02 10.16 9.13
CA TYR A 158 -1.99 11.19 9.24
C TYR A 158 -0.71 10.72 9.94
N GLY A 159 -0.70 9.54 10.57
CA GLY A 159 0.44 9.08 11.33
C GLY A 159 0.81 10.04 12.47
N GLN A 160 2.08 10.42 12.57
CA GLN A 160 2.56 11.34 13.60
C GLN A 160 2.42 12.82 13.23
N SER A 161 2.21 13.14 11.98
CA SER A 161 2.17 14.52 11.49
C SER A 161 1.24 14.70 10.31
N THR A 162 0.48 15.80 10.32
CA THR A 162 -0.32 16.27 9.18
C THR A 162 0.53 16.84 8.05
N ASN A 163 1.81 17.13 8.30
CA ASN A 163 2.77 17.49 7.26
C ASN A 163 3.14 16.27 6.41
N ARG A 164 2.17 15.76 5.68
CA ARG A 164 2.21 14.47 5.01
C ARG A 164 1.56 14.52 3.63
N ALA A 165 2.01 13.62 2.73
CA ALA A 165 1.32 13.34 1.49
C ALA A 165 0.36 12.15 1.69
N LEU A 166 -0.93 12.36 1.43
CA LEU A 166 -1.91 11.28 1.33
C LEU A 166 -2.08 10.90 -0.15
N VAL A 167 -1.79 9.64 -0.48
CA VAL A 167 -1.96 9.09 -1.83
C VAL A 167 -3.20 8.21 -1.83
N PHE A 168 -4.24 8.62 -2.52
CA PHE A 168 -5.50 7.87 -2.61
C PHE A 168 -5.53 7.03 -3.88
N THR A 169 -5.62 5.72 -3.73
CA THR A 169 -5.78 4.75 -4.82
C THR A 169 -7.26 4.39 -5.02
N ASN A 170 -7.57 3.71 -6.12
CA ASN A 170 -8.94 3.33 -6.48
C ASN A 170 -9.90 4.53 -6.57
N VAL A 171 -9.41 5.66 -7.07
CA VAL A 171 -10.22 6.85 -7.34
C VAL A 171 -10.70 6.86 -8.78
N THR A 172 -11.92 7.36 -8.99
CA THR A 172 -12.51 7.48 -10.34
C THR A 172 -12.36 8.90 -10.87
N ARG A 173 -12.66 9.90 -10.04
CA ARG A 173 -12.59 11.33 -10.36
C ARG A 173 -12.05 12.19 -9.21
N GLY A 174 -11.82 11.61 -8.05
CA GLY A 174 -11.23 12.25 -6.88
C GLY A 174 -12.20 13.03 -5.98
N GLU A 175 -13.51 12.94 -6.19
CA GLU A 175 -14.50 13.64 -5.35
C GLU A 175 -14.46 13.14 -3.91
N SER A 176 -14.56 11.82 -3.72
CA SER A 176 -14.71 11.21 -2.39
C SER A 176 -13.54 11.50 -1.45
N PRO A 177 -12.27 11.36 -1.84
CA PRO A 177 -11.15 11.71 -0.98
C PRO A 177 -11.15 13.19 -0.58
N LEU A 178 -11.40 14.08 -1.53
CA LEU A 178 -11.36 15.53 -1.27
C LEU A 178 -12.51 15.99 -0.38
N VAL A 179 -13.72 15.42 -0.54
CA VAL A 179 -14.85 15.69 0.34
C VAL A 179 -14.60 15.15 1.74
N ALA A 180 -14.06 13.91 1.85
CA ALA A 180 -13.74 13.31 3.14
C ALA A 180 -12.73 14.16 3.93
N LEU A 181 -11.69 14.68 3.26
CA LEU A 181 -10.68 15.54 3.89
C LEU A 181 -11.24 16.87 4.40
N ARG A 182 -12.34 17.37 3.84
CA ARG A 182 -12.99 18.61 4.33
C ARG A 182 -13.81 18.40 5.60
N VAL A 183 -14.29 17.18 5.83
CA VAL A 183 -15.08 16.84 7.03
C VAL A 183 -14.18 16.43 8.18
N VAL A 184 -12.94 16.03 7.88
CA VAL A 184 -11.95 15.61 8.87
C VAL A 184 -10.88 16.70 8.99
N THR A 185 -10.70 17.21 10.18
CA THR A 185 -9.59 18.14 10.50
C THR A 185 -8.53 17.40 11.31
N PRO A 186 -7.25 17.66 11.11
CA PRO A 186 -6.62 18.68 10.26
C PRO A 186 -6.44 18.25 8.80
N THR A 187 -6.06 19.21 7.95
CA THR A 187 -5.84 19.03 6.52
C THR A 187 -4.39 18.58 6.24
N PRO A 188 -4.13 17.63 5.32
CA PRO A 188 -2.78 17.23 4.95
C PRO A 188 -2.07 18.30 4.12
N SER A 189 -0.74 18.26 4.08
CA SER A 189 0.05 19.15 3.21
C SER A 189 -0.15 18.87 1.74
N ALA A 190 -0.33 17.62 1.36
CA ALA A 190 -0.49 17.19 -0.02
C ALA A 190 -1.44 16.02 -0.18
N VAL A 191 -2.14 16.01 -1.32
CA VAL A 191 -2.98 14.91 -1.80
C VAL A 191 -2.52 14.52 -3.19
N VAL A 192 -2.32 13.24 -3.40
CA VAL A 192 -2.09 12.64 -4.73
C VAL A 192 -3.23 11.68 -5.03
N LEU A 193 -3.91 11.88 -6.14
CA LEU A 193 -4.96 10.99 -6.62
C LEU A 193 -4.33 10.05 -7.66
N HIS A 194 -4.31 8.77 -7.31
CA HIS A 194 -3.69 7.72 -8.10
C HIS A 194 -4.70 7.00 -9.00
N GLY A 195 -4.26 6.67 -10.22
CA GLY A 195 -5.06 5.94 -11.21
C GLY A 195 -5.90 6.84 -12.12
N ILE A 196 -5.75 8.16 -12.01
CA ILE A 196 -6.43 9.13 -12.88
C ILE A 196 -5.47 10.18 -13.41
N GLY A 197 -5.72 10.60 -14.65
CA GLY A 197 -5.07 11.77 -15.24
C GLY A 197 -5.73 13.07 -14.80
N ARG A 198 -5.12 14.19 -15.18
CA ARG A 198 -5.68 15.51 -14.89
C ARG A 198 -6.99 15.76 -15.62
N GLU A 199 -7.17 15.18 -16.79
CA GLU A 199 -8.35 15.27 -17.66
C GLU A 199 -9.58 14.58 -17.04
N ASP A 200 -9.37 13.54 -16.24
CA ASP A 200 -10.45 12.80 -15.58
C ASP A 200 -10.84 13.38 -14.22
N LEU A 201 -10.07 14.38 -13.78
CA LEU A 201 -10.26 14.96 -12.46
C LEU A 201 -11.59 15.73 -12.38
N TRP A 202 -12.30 15.53 -11.27
CA TRP A 202 -13.50 16.30 -10.93
C TRP A 202 -13.26 17.81 -11.04
N GLU A 203 -14.13 18.51 -11.80
CA GLU A 203 -13.95 19.92 -12.14
C GLU A 203 -13.81 20.85 -10.92
N HIS A 204 -14.42 20.49 -9.78
CA HIS A 204 -14.35 21.27 -8.54
C HIS A 204 -13.14 20.95 -7.66
N ALA A 205 -12.39 19.87 -7.96
CA ALA A 205 -11.24 19.45 -7.17
C ALA A 205 -10.16 20.55 -7.02
N PRO A 206 -9.79 21.29 -8.07
CA PRO A 206 -8.81 22.37 -7.92
C PRO A 206 -9.27 23.52 -7.04
N ALA A 207 -10.57 23.84 -7.09
CA ALA A 207 -11.15 24.91 -6.26
C ALA A 207 -11.16 24.53 -4.77
N LEU A 208 -11.53 23.29 -4.46
CA LEU A 208 -11.50 22.77 -3.09
C LEU A 208 -10.07 22.72 -2.53
N ALA A 209 -9.12 22.18 -3.29
CA ALA A 209 -7.73 22.09 -2.86
C ALA A 209 -7.13 23.49 -2.57
N ARG A 210 -7.43 24.50 -3.40
CA ARG A 210 -7.02 25.89 -3.13
C ARG A 210 -7.64 26.47 -1.87
N ALA A 211 -8.96 26.25 -1.66
CA ALA A 211 -9.66 26.74 -0.49
C ALA A 211 -9.08 26.17 0.80
N ASP A 212 -8.70 24.90 0.79
CA ASP A 212 -8.14 24.21 1.94
C ASP A 212 -6.61 24.39 2.07
N GLY A 213 -5.96 24.97 1.05
CA GLY A 213 -4.51 25.19 1.02
C GLY A 213 -3.69 23.92 0.82
N VAL A 214 -4.30 22.88 0.27
CA VAL A 214 -3.69 21.56 0.02
C VAL A 214 -3.00 21.54 -1.34
N SER A 215 -1.81 20.98 -1.43
CA SER A 215 -1.18 20.64 -2.70
C SER A 215 -1.90 19.44 -3.31
N LEU A 216 -2.43 19.58 -4.53
CA LEU A 216 -3.13 18.51 -5.25
C LEU A 216 -2.33 18.09 -6.48
N ALA A 217 -2.17 16.79 -6.66
CA ALA A 217 -1.54 16.20 -7.83
C ALA A 217 -2.28 14.90 -8.25
N THR A 218 -2.06 14.46 -9.49
CA THR A 218 -2.58 13.20 -10.04
C THR A 218 -1.42 12.36 -10.55
N THR A 219 -1.55 11.03 -10.53
CA THR A 219 -0.58 10.11 -11.12
C THR A 219 -1.27 8.89 -11.73
N THR A 220 -0.77 8.45 -12.87
CA THR A 220 -1.19 7.22 -13.55
C THR A 220 -0.14 6.11 -13.44
N LEU A 221 0.92 6.34 -12.63
CA LEU A 221 1.95 5.33 -12.36
C LEU A 221 1.28 4.04 -11.86
N PRO A 222 1.63 2.84 -12.35
CA PRO A 222 1.07 1.60 -11.82
C PRO A 222 1.25 1.47 -10.31
N LEU A 223 0.25 0.93 -9.60
CA LEU A 223 0.27 0.88 -8.13
C LEU A 223 1.49 0.14 -7.58
N GLU A 224 1.87 -0.97 -8.20
CA GLU A 224 3.04 -1.76 -7.80
C GLU A 224 4.33 -0.93 -7.89
N GLU A 225 4.53 -0.24 -9.02
CA GLU A 225 5.69 0.63 -9.25
C GLU A 225 5.72 1.82 -8.28
N LEU A 226 4.54 2.41 -8.00
CA LEU A 226 4.39 3.47 -7.00
C LEU A 226 4.81 2.97 -5.61
N LEU A 227 4.33 1.80 -5.19
CA LEU A 227 4.66 1.22 -3.90
C LEU A 227 6.15 0.82 -3.80
N GLU A 228 6.74 0.27 -4.87
CA GLU A 228 8.19 0.00 -4.93
C GLU A 228 9.02 1.26 -4.78
N THR A 229 8.68 2.29 -5.57
CA THR A 229 9.35 3.60 -5.48
C THR A 229 9.28 4.18 -4.07
N LEU A 230 8.11 4.10 -3.43
CA LEU A 230 7.90 4.65 -2.08
C LEU A 230 8.57 3.83 -0.99
N ARG A 231 8.88 2.54 -1.20
CA ARG A 231 9.67 1.75 -0.27
C ARG A 231 11.11 2.23 -0.16
N GLU A 232 11.68 2.68 -1.25
CA GLU A 232 13.06 3.18 -1.31
C GLU A 232 13.14 4.69 -1.02
N PHE A 233 11.99 5.39 -0.99
CA PHE A 233 11.90 6.82 -0.76
C PHE A 233 11.90 7.15 0.75
N PRO A 234 12.58 8.20 1.28
CA PRO A 234 13.21 9.31 0.57
C PRO A 234 14.56 9.03 -0.04
#